data_882e884e74d795f60c10a3930555c8ff
#
_entry.id   882e884e74d795f60c10a3930555c8ff
#
_cell.length_a   1.000
_cell.length_b   1.000
_cell.length_c   1.000
_cell.angle_alpha   90.00
_cell.angle_beta   90.00
_cell.angle_gamma   90.00
#
_symmetry.space_group_name_H-M   'P 1'
#
loop_
_entity.id
_entity.type
_entity.pdbx_description
1 polymer ?
#
loop_
_entity_poly.entity_id
_entity_poly.type
_entity_poly.pdbx_seq_one_letter_code
_entity_poly.pdbx_strand_id
1 'polypeptide(L)'
;MATLVLDTNTKSIKIAMAGAAATTNPDYVTAYADNTGTAFTEGTTDGVLNGTTDVTVVSGVSATRRIVKSIVVYNRDTQANTIIVKYDSGTQRILNRVTIAAGDTWTLDGTFDNTGALRQTAASFDSLSPITTKGDLITNNGSVDVRLPIGTDEYVLTADSTQATGMKWASGTTTGMTIAMSLVFGF
;
A
#
# COMPACT_ATOMS: atom_id res chain seq x y z
N MET A 1 -11.68 10.55 1.28
CA MET A 1 -12.43 9.94 0.16
C MET A 1 -12.52 10.93 -0.99
N ALA A 2 -11.95 10.60 -2.13
CA ALA A 2 -12.05 11.44 -3.32
C ALA A 2 -13.44 11.25 -3.94
N THR A 3 -14.19 12.35 -4.15
CA THR A 3 -15.50 12.31 -4.78
C THR A 3 -15.36 12.63 -6.25
N LEU A 4 -15.70 11.68 -7.13
CA LEU A 4 -15.78 11.90 -8.57
C LEU A 4 -17.23 12.22 -8.96
N VAL A 5 -17.41 13.27 -9.74
CA VAL A 5 -18.73 13.72 -10.20
C VAL A 5 -18.81 13.63 -11.71
N LEU A 6 -19.86 12.97 -12.20
CA LEU A 6 -20.22 12.87 -13.62
C LEU A 6 -21.53 13.64 -13.82
N ASP A 7 -21.44 14.85 -14.32
CA ASP A 7 -22.58 15.79 -14.44
C ASP A 7 -23.12 15.93 -15.87
N THR A 8 -22.58 15.13 -16.78
CA THR A 8 -23.05 15.04 -18.18
C THR A 8 -22.94 13.59 -18.69
N ASN A 9 -23.73 13.25 -19.68
CA ASN A 9 -23.69 11.93 -20.34
C ASN A 9 -22.42 11.70 -21.18
N THR A 10 -21.59 12.71 -21.38
CA THR A 10 -20.28 12.60 -22.05
C THR A 10 -19.17 12.20 -21.11
N LYS A 11 -19.41 12.26 -19.79
CA LYS A 11 -18.44 11.89 -18.76
C LYS A 11 -18.62 10.44 -18.31
N SER A 12 -17.52 9.73 -18.17
CA SER A 12 -17.55 8.35 -17.68
C SER A 12 -16.24 7.96 -16.98
N ILE A 13 -16.30 6.92 -16.18
CA ILE A 13 -15.11 6.22 -15.71
C ILE A 13 -15.00 4.94 -16.52
N LYS A 14 -13.81 4.71 -17.06
CA LYS A 14 -13.46 3.52 -17.83
C LYS A 14 -12.29 2.82 -17.18
N ILE A 15 -12.28 1.51 -17.30
CA ILE A 15 -11.17 0.68 -16.85
C ILE A 15 -10.76 -0.24 -18.00
N ALA A 16 -9.45 -0.30 -18.27
CA ALA A 16 -8.84 -1.29 -19.14
C ALA A 16 -7.73 -2.01 -18.38
N MET A 17 -7.34 -3.17 -18.82
CA MET A 17 -6.13 -3.83 -18.36
C MET A 17 -4.94 -3.40 -19.22
N ALA A 18 -3.73 -3.48 -18.66
CA ALA A 18 -2.49 -3.21 -19.42
C ALA A 18 -2.12 -4.36 -20.38
N GLY A 19 -2.70 -5.54 -20.18
CA GLY A 19 -2.54 -6.74 -20.99
C GLY A 19 -3.77 -7.65 -20.90
N ALA A 20 -3.78 -8.74 -21.63
CA ALA A 20 -4.82 -9.77 -21.51
C ALA A 20 -4.70 -10.50 -20.17
N ALA A 21 -5.82 -10.94 -19.61
CA ALA A 21 -5.84 -11.86 -18.48
C ALA A 21 -5.23 -13.21 -18.88
N ALA A 22 -4.62 -13.90 -17.93
CA ALA A 22 -4.07 -15.24 -18.17
C ALA A 22 -5.18 -16.29 -18.33
N THR A 23 -6.21 -16.22 -17.50
CA THR A 23 -7.33 -17.15 -17.50
C THR A 23 -8.68 -16.46 -17.45
N THR A 24 -8.84 -15.44 -16.62
CA THR A 24 -10.13 -14.83 -16.34
C THR A 24 -9.98 -13.33 -16.11
N ASN A 25 -10.76 -12.52 -16.82
CA ASN A 25 -10.76 -11.09 -16.60
C ASN A 25 -11.31 -10.73 -15.20
N PRO A 26 -10.77 -9.68 -14.55
CA PRO A 26 -11.27 -9.17 -13.28
C PRO A 26 -12.73 -8.73 -13.33
N ASP A 27 -13.45 -8.92 -12.22
CA ASP A 27 -14.80 -8.39 -12.03
C ASP A 27 -14.76 -6.98 -11.46
N TYR A 28 -15.80 -6.18 -11.74
CA TYR A 28 -15.97 -4.88 -11.13
C TYR A 28 -17.38 -4.66 -10.62
N VAL A 29 -17.50 -3.84 -9.56
CA VAL A 29 -18.76 -3.28 -9.06
C VAL A 29 -18.53 -1.80 -8.80
N THR A 30 -19.44 -0.96 -9.28
CA THR A 30 -19.43 0.49 -9.05
C THR A 30 -20.72 0.91 -8.38
N ALA A 31 -20.64 1.60 -7.23
CA ALA A 31 -21.78 2.22 -6.58
C ALA A 31 -21.76 3.74 -6.81
N TYR A 32 -22.94 4.32 -7.04
CA TYR A 32 -23.09 5.74 -7.29
C TYR A 32 -24.38 6.27 -6.68
N ALA A 33 -24.48 7.59 -6.59
CA ALA A 33 -25.68 8.30 -6.21
C ALA A 33 -26.00 9.39 -7.24
N ASP A 34 -27.24 9.47 -7.64
CA ASP A 34 -27.76 10.46 -8.58
C ASP A 34 -28.52 11.55 -7.83
N ASN A 35 -28.22 12.81 -8.17
CA ASN A 35 -28.92 13.98 -7.69
C ASN A 35 -29.45 14.79 -8.89
N THR A 36 -30.77 14.85 -9.04
CA THR A 36 -31.44 15.60 -10.08
C THR A 36 -31.86 17.02 -9.64
N GLY A 37 -31.52 17.41 -8.41
CA GLY A 37 -32.00 18.64 -7.77
C GLY A 37 -33.31 18.47 -7.01
N THR A 38 -34.14 17.51 -7.39
CA THR A 38 -35.43 17.22 -6.74
C THR A 38 -35.49 15.81 -6.13
N ALA A 39 -34.61 14.90 -6.56
CA ALA A 39 -34.54 13.52 -6.07
C ALA A 39 -33.09 13.08 -5.89
N PHE A 40 -32.89 12.22 -4.91
CA PHE A 40 -31.63 11.53 -4.64
C PHE A 40 -31.91 10.03 -4.73
N THR A 41 -31.18 9.34 -5.61
CA THR A 41 -31.31 7.88 -5.80
C THR A 41 -29.94 7.24 -5.82
N GLU A 42 -29.84 6.03 -5.32
CA GLU A 42 -28.61 5.24 -5.35
C GLU A 42 -28.74 4.11 -6.36
N GLY A 43 -27.61 3.73 -6.97
CA GLY A 43 -27.54 2.64 -7.93
C GLY A 43 -26.17 2.01 -8.00
N THR A 44 -26.13 0.87 -8.68
CA THR A 44 -24.90 0.12 -8.93
C THR A 44 -24.81 -0.28 -10.40
N THR A 45 -23.57 -0.44 -10.87
CA THR A 45 -23.25 -1.16 -12.12
C THR A 45 -22.18 -2.19 -11.81
N ASP A 46 -22.25 -3.32 -12.50
CA ASP A 46 -21.30 -4.41 -12.36
C ASP A 46 -20.96 -5.02 -13.71
N GLY A 47 -19.93 -5.82 -13.74
CA GLY A 47 -19.50 -6.53 -14.93
C GLY A 47 -18.08 -7.06 -14.84
N VAL A 48 -17.54 -7.40 -15.99
CA VAL A 48 -16.21 -7.99 -16.16
C VAL A 48 -15.37 -7.08 -17.05
N LEU A 49 -14.11 -6.88 -16.72
CA LEU A 49 -13.17 -6.16 -17.58
C LEU A 49 -12.89 -6.96 -18.86
N ASN A 50 -12.41 -6.28 -19.90
CA ASN A 50 -12.23 -6.90 -21.22
C ASN A 50 -10.80 -6.68 -21.76
N GLY A 51 -9.83 -7.25 -21.06
CA GLY A 51 -8.42 -7.14 -21.47
C GLY A 51 -8.00 -5.67 -21.66
N THR A 52 -7.35 -5.36 -22.76
CA THR A 52 -6.89 -4.01 -23.08
C THR A 52 -7.98 -3.06 -23.58
N THR A 53 -9.21 -3.57 -23.78
CA THR A 53 -10.35 -2.77 -24.24
C THR A 53 -10.94 -1.97 -23.07
N ASP A 54 -11.24 -0.70 -23.29
CA ASP A 54 -11.90 0.15 -22.30
C ASP A 54 -13.31 -0.36 -22.00
N VAL A 55 -13.58 -0.66 -20.75
CA VAL A 55 -14.92 -0.97 -20.22
C VAL A 55 -15.43 0.24 -19.46
N THR A 56 -16.60 0.75 -19.82
CA THR A 56 -17.27 1.82 -19.07
C THR A 56 -17.88 1.22 -17.81
N VAL A 57 -17.27 1.52 -16.64
CA VAL A 57 -17.74 1.00 -15.35
C VAL A 57 -18.83 1.87 -14.72
N VAL A 58 -18.86 3.15 -15.08
CA VAL A 58 -19.95 4.08 -14.76
C VAL A 58 -19.96 5.24 -15.77
N SER A 59 -21.12 5.62 -16.25
CA SER A 59 -21.33 6.80 -17.11
C SER A 59 -22.16 7.85 -16.38
N GLY A 60 -21.94 9.11 -16.69
CA GLY A 60 -22.83 10.17 -16.29
C GLY A 60 -24.18 10.13 -17.04
N VAL A 61 -25.13 10.87 -16.53
CA VAL A 61 -26.49 11.00 -17.09
C VAL A 61 -26.77 12.48 -17.35
N SER A 62 -27.47 12.77 -18.44
CA SER A 62 -27.86 14.14 -18.77
C SER A 62 -28.76 14.74 -17.67
N ALA A 63 -28.56 16.02 -17.37
CA ALA A 63 -29.32 16.75 -16.33
C ALA A 63 -29.30 16.12 -14.93
N THR A 64 -28.30 15.28 -14.66
CA THR A 64 -28.14 14.58 -13.37
C THR A 64 -26.71 14.74 -12.90
N ARG A 65 -26.54 15.02 -11.61
CA ARG A 65 -25.24 15.01 -10.96
C ARG A 65 -25.02 13.62 -10.34
N ARG A 66 -24.32 12.74 -11.06
CA ARG A 66 -23.93 11.43 -10.57
C ARG A 66 -22.65 11.53 -9.75
N ILE A 67 -22.72 11.07 -8.50
CA ILE A 67 -21.58 11.01 -7.58
C ILE A 67 -21.14 9.55 -7.52
N VAL A 68 -19.91 9.26 -7.93
CA VAL A 68 -19.32 7.93 -7.79
C VAL A 68 -18.90 7.74 -6.34
N LYS A 69 -19.52 6.77 -5.66
CA LYS A 69 -19.29 6.46 -4.24
C LYS A 69 -18.15 5.47 -4.06
N SER A 70 -18.13 4.40 -4.87
CA SER A 70 -17.07 3.42 -4.84
C SER A 70 -16.90 2.76 -6.20
N ILE A 71 -15.70 2.32 -6.47
CA ILE A 71 -15.38 1.37 -7.54
C ILE A 71 -14.56 0.28 -6.89
N VAL A 72 -14.99 -0.97 -7.10
CA VAL A 72 -14.32 -2.16 -6.60
C VAL A 72 -13.94 -3.00 -7.81
N VAL A 73 -12.71 -3.47 -7.87
CA VAL A 73 -12.22 -4.42 -8.88
C VAL A 73 -11.59 -5.59 -8.17
N TYR A 74 -12.13 -6.78 -8.37
CA TYR A 74 -11.61 -8.03 -7.82
C TYR A 74 -10.87 -8.80 -8.92
N ASN A 75 -9.60 -9.10 -8.66
CA ASN A 75 -8.79 -9.91 -9.57
C ASN A 75 -9.01 -11.40 -9.30
N ARG A 76 -9.92 -12.02 -10.06
CA ARG A 76 -10.18 -13.47 -10.00
C ARG A 76 -9.28 -14.29 -10.92
N ASP A 77 -8.32 -13.65 -11.60
CA ASP A 77 -7.33 -14.34 -12.41
C ASP A 77 -6.32 -15.11 -11.53
N THR A 78 -5.62 -16.05 -12.12
CA THR A 78 -4.55 -16.81 -11.48
C THR A 78 -3.22 -16.04 -11.44
N GLN A 79 -3.14 -14.89 -12.12
CA GLN A 79 -1.99 -14.02 -12.21
C GLN A 79 -2.32 -12.60 -11.78
N ALA A 80 -1.28 -11.83 -11.47
CA ALA A 80 -1.44 -10.40 -11.21
C ALA A 80 -1.84 -9.66 -12.50
N ASN A 81 -2.83 -8.77 -12.38
CA ASN A 81 -3.31 -7.95 -13.48
C ASN A 81 -3.11 -6.46 -13.19
N THR A 82 -2.59 -5.72 -14.15
CA THR A 82 -2.48 -4.26 -14.05
C THR A 82 -3.70 -3.61 -14.68
N ILE A 83 -4.47 -2.87 -13.90
CA ILE A 83 -5.60 -2.07 -14.39
C ILE A 83 -5.20 -0.61 -14.58
N ILE A 84 -5.86 0.04 -15.52
CA ILE A 84 -5.72 1.47 -15.84
C ILE A 84 -7.09 2.10 -15.71
N VAL A 85 -7.29 2.89 -14.67
CA VAL A 85 -8.54 3.62 -14.39
C VAL A 85 -8.46 4.97 -15.08
N LYS A 86 -9.46 5.30 -15.87
CA LYS A 86 -9.50 6.50 -16.71
C LYS A 86 -10.77 7.29 -16.45
N TYR A 87 -10.64 8.60 -16.41
CA TYR A 87 -11.76 9.54 -16.55
C TYR A 87 -11.85 9.96 -18.02
N ASP A 88 -13.03 9.87 -18.59
CA ASP A 88 -13.31 10.27 -19.96
C ASP A 88 -14.36 11.39 -19.98
N SER A 89 -14.03 12.52 -20.59
CA SER A 89 -14.90 13.65 -20.82
C SER A 89 -14.81 14.13 -22.28
N GLY A 90 -14.62 13.16 -23.22
CA GLY A 90 -14.25 13.41 -24.61
C GLY A 90 -12.72 13.32 -24.80
N THR A 91 -11.95 13.50 -23.74
CA THR A 91 -10.51 13.22 -23.69
C THR A 91 -10.23 12.35 -22.47
N GLN A 92 -9.60 11.21 -22.68
CA GLN A 92 -9.27 10.29 -21.60
C GLN A 92 -8.07 10.78 -20.79
N ARG A 93 -8.20 10.70 -19.47
CA ARG A 93 -7.14 10.98 -18.51
C ARG A 93 -6.99 9.83 -17.55
N ILE A 94 -5.78 9.35 -17.33
CA ILE A 94 -5.49 8.28 -16.38
C ILE A 94 -5.64 8.85 -14.96
N LEU A 95 -6.51 8.24 -14.17
CA LEU A 95 -6.67 8.53 -12.75
C LEU A 95 -5.75 7.66 -11.89
N ASN A 96 -5.63 6.38 -12.27
CA ASN A 96 -4.81 5.43 -11.54
C ASN A 96 -4.31 4.32 -12.47
N ARG A 97 -3.15 3.78 -12.13
CA ARG A 97 -2.59 2.57 -12.72
C ARG A 97 -2.06 1.70 -11.59
N VAL A 98 -2.64 0.54 -11.39
CA VAL A 98 -2.33 -0.33 -10.26
C VAL A 98 -2.28 -1.78 -10.68
N THR A 99 -1.35 -2.53 -10.12
CA THR A 99 -1.25 -3.98 -10.27
C THR A 99 -1.94 -4.64 -9.08
N ILE A 100 -2.90 -5.52 -9.38
CA ILE A 100 -3.68 -6.27 -8.40
C ILE A 100 -3.21 -7.72 -8.48
N ALA A 101 -2.72 -8.28 -7.37
CA ALA A 101 -2.31 -9.68 -7.32
C ALA A 101 -3.52 -10.62 -7.49
N ALA A 102 -3.27 -11.89 -7.78
CA ALA A 102 -4.33 -12.91 -7.86
C ALA A 102 -5.11 -12.97 -6.55
N GLY A 103 -6.43 -12.92 -6.61
CA GLY A 103 -7.33 -12.94 -5.44
C GLY A 103 -7.44 -11.62 -4.67
N ASP A 104 -6.72 -10.58 -5.07
CA ASP A 104 -6.79 -9.27 -4.42
C ASP A 104 -7.90 -8.39 -4.97
N THR A 105 -8.25 -7.39 -4.17
CA THR A 105 -9.27 -6.39 -4.51
C THR A 105 -8.66 -4.99 -4.51
N TRP A 106 -8.94 -4.22 -5.55
CA TRP A 106 -8.66 -2.79 -5.60
C TRP A 106 -9.93 -1.98 -5.41
N THR A 107 -9.81 -0.87 -4.67
CA THR A 107 -10.87 0.15 -4.54
C THR A 107 -10.28 1.53 -4.78
N LEU A 108 -11.12 2.56 -4.87
CA LEU A 108 -10.65 3.95 -4.94
C LEU A 108 -9.81 4.38 -3.73
N ASP A 109 -9.93 3.69 -2.60
CA ASP A 109 -9.23 3.99 -1.36
C ASP A 109 -7.95 3.15 -1.16
N GLY A 110 -7.75 2.08 -1.95
CA GLY A 110 -6.55 1.24 -1.85
C GLY A 110 -6.72 -0.15 -2.47
N THR A 111 -5.69 -0.97 -2.34
CA THR A 111 -5.70 -2.37 -2.74
C THR A 111 -5.75 -3.25 -1.49
N PHE A 112 -6.60 -4.24 -1.50
CA PHE A 112 -6.79 -5.18 -0.39
C PHE A 112 -6.42 -6.59 -0.85
N ASP A 113 -5.80 -7.35 0.03
CA ASP A 113 -5.51 -8.76 -0.21
C ASP A 113 -6.76 -9.63 -0.01
N ASN A 114 -6.63 -10.94 -0.28
CA ASN A 114 -7.72 -11.90 -0.14
C ASN A 114 -8.17 -12.15 1.32
N THR A 115 -7.47 -11.59 2.31
CA THR A 115 -7.87 -11.62 3.72
C THR A 115 -8.56 -10.33 4.15
N GLY A 116 -8.65 -9.33 3.25
CA GLY A 116 -9.22 -8.01 3.52
C GLY A 116 -8.24 -7.04 4.17
N ALA A 117 -6.96 -7.40 4.29
CA ALA A 117 -5.95 -6.46 4.77
C ALA A 117 -5.53 -5.49 3.66
N LEU A 118 -5.35 -4.21 4.01
CA LEU A 118 -4.88 -3.20 3.07
C LEU A 118 -3.48 -3.57 2.56
N ARG A 119 -3.35 -3.85 1.26
CA ARG A 119 -2.03 -3.94 0.64
C ARG A 119 -1.46 -2.54 0.52
N GLN A 120 -0.58 -2.24 1.40
CA GLN A 120 0.33 -1.13 1.16
C GLN A 120 1.22 -1.54 -0.03
N THR A 121 1.27 -0.71 -1.08
CA THR A 121 2.27 -0.88 -2.14
C THR A 121 3.65 -1.02 -1.48
N ALA A 122 4.49 -1.88 -2.02
CA ALA A 122 5.71 -2.40 -1.40
C ALA A 122 6.86 -1.39 -1.12
N ALA A 123 6.58 -0.11 -0.96
CA ALA A 123 7.23 0.73 0.01
C ALA A 123 6.63 0.40 1.38
N SER A 124 6.54 -0.88 1.72
CA SER A 124 6.19 -1.32 3.06
C SER A 124 7.20 -0.73 4.03
N PHE A 125 6.78 -0.48 5.26
CA PHE A 125 7.69 -0.10 6.34
C PHE A 125 8.91 -1.02 6.42
N ASP A 126 8.79 -2.26 5.95
CA ASP A 126 9.88 -3.23 5.82
C ASP A 126 10.96 -2.80 4.82
N SER A 127 10.61 -2.14 3.72
CA SER A 127 11.55 -1.62 2.73
C SER A 127 12.17 -0.28 3.15
N LEU A 128 11.53 0.44 4.06
CA LEU A 128 12.03 1.67 4.68
C LEU A 128 12.74 1.40 6.00
N SER A 129 12.55 0.23 6.58
CA SER A 129 13.22 -0.16 7.82
C SER A 129 14.63 -0.68 7.51
N PRO A 130 15.68 -0.13 8.13
CA PRO A 130 17.03 -0.67 7.99
C PRO A 130 17.21 -2.02 8.72
N ILE A 131 16.24 -2.48 9.50
CA ILE A 131 16.28 -3.73 10.27
C ILE A 131 16.13 -4.91 9.32
N THR A 132 17.04 -5.90 9.39
CA THR A 132 17.03 -7.09 8.53
C THR A 132 17.11 -8.40 9.30
N THR A 133 17.47 -8.35 10.60
CA THR A 133 17.72 -9.54 11.41
C THR A 133 17.09 -9.37 12.80
N LYS A 134 16.65 -10.48 13.39
CA LYS A 134 16.15 -10.50 14.76
C LYS A 134 17.18 -9.91 15.73
N GLY A 135 16.75 -8.92 16.54
CA GLY A 135 17.60 -8.26 17.52
C GLY A 135 18.35 -7.04 17.00
N ASP A 136 18.22 -6.68 15.73
CA ASP A 136 18.75 -5.42 15.22
C ASP A 136 18.07 -4.21 15.89
N LEU A 137 18.81 -3.12 16.00
CA LEU A 137 18.33 -1.85 16.50
C LEU A 137 18.33 -0.79 15.38
N ILE A 138 17.38 0.14 15.43
CA ILE A 138 17.45 1.37 14.65
C ILE A 138 18.15 2.44 15.49
N THR A 139 19.12 3.08 14.89
CA THR A 139 19.85 4.20 15.47
C THR A 139 20.01 5.30 14.41
N ASN A 140 20.51 6.45 14.79
CA ASN A 140 20.73 7.57 13.88
C ASN A 140 22.22 7.93 13.84
N ASN A 141 22.75 8.16 12.63
CA ASN A 141 24.16 8.54 12.44
C ASN A 141 24.39 10.07 12.36
N GLY A 142 23.36 10.85 12.76
CA GLY A 142 23.37 12.30 12.66
C GLY A 142 22.73 12.84 11.36
N SER A 143 22.40 11.97 10.40
CA SER A 143 21.78 12.36 9.11
C SER A 143 20.56 11.50 8.77
N VAL A 144 20.67 10.19 8.96
CA VAL A 144 19.61 9.21 8.61
C VAL A 144 19.56 8.11 9.66
N ASP A 145 18.42 7.44 9.71
CA ASP A 145 18.27 6.23 10.51
C ASP A 145 19.03 5.08 9.86
N VAL A 146 19.80 4.37 10.65
CA VAL A 146 20.66 3.27 10.21
C VAL A 146 20.47 2.06 11.11
N ARG A 147 20.81 0.89 10.58
CA ARG A 147 20.81 -0.35 11.33
C ARG A 147 22.03 -0.44 12.22
N LEU A 148 21.83 -0.79 13.48
CA LEU A 148 22.85 -1.36 14.35
C LEU A 148 22.60 -2.85 14.46
N PRO A 149 23.42 -3.71 13.82
CA PRO A 149 23.25 -5.15 13.90
C PRO A 149 23.30 -5.67 15.34
N ILE A 150 22.62 -6.79 15.61
CA ILE A 150 22.73 -7.46 16.91
C ILE A 150 24.21 -7.77 17.23
N GLY A 151 24.60 -7.57 18.48
CA GLY A 151 25.92 -7.90 18.97
C GLY A 151 26.11 -9.39 19.22
N THR A 152 27.33 -9.77 19.58
CA THR A 152 27.67 -11.12 20.05
C THR A 152 27.01 -11.39 21.42
N ASP A 153 26.69 -12.64 21.70
CA ASP A 153 26.18 -13.05 23.01
C ASP A 153 27.09 -12.54 24.14
N GLU A 154 26.45 -12.11 25.23
CA GLU A 154 27.11 -11.52 26.42
C GLU A 154 27.69 -10.09 26.20
N TYR A 155 27.53 -9.52 24.98
CA TYR A 155 27.89 -8.12 24.75
C TYR A 155 26.77 -7.18 25.24
N VAL A 156 27.17 -6.03 25.72
CA VAL A 156 26.30 -4.92 26.17
C VAL A 156 26.40 -3.74 25.22
N LEU A 157 25.31 -3.05 25.00
CA LEU A 157 25.32 -1.83 24.22
C LEU A 157 25.90 -0.69 25.03
N THR A 158 26.93 -0.06 24.52
CA THR A 158 27.66 1.04 25.20
C THR A 158 27.68 2.27 24.31
N ALA A 159 27.69 3.46 24.93
CA ALA A 159 27.93 4.71 24.24
C ALA A 159 29.39 4.77 23.74
N ASP A 160 29.58 5.22 22.51
CA ASP A 160 30.90 5.44 21.92
C ASP A 160 30.81 6.56 20.86
N SER A 161 31.28 7.74 21.24
CA SER A 161 31.25 8.92 20.38
C SER A 161 32.18 8.82 19.15
N THR A 162 33.04 7.81 19.06
CA THR A 162 33.88 7.57 17.88
C THR A 162 33.19 6.79 16.81
N GLN A 163 32.05 6.14 17.12
CA GLN A 163 31.22 5.42 16.18
C GLN A 163 30.23 6.36 15.48
N ALA A 164 29.98 6.13 14.22
CA ALA A 164 29.00 6.92 13.44
C ALA A 164 27.59 6.95 14.09
N THR A 165 27.21 5.87 14.77
CA THR A 165 25.93 5.73 15.48
C THR A 165 25.96 6.21 16.92
N GLY A 166 27.12 6.65 17.43
CA GLY A 166 27.32 7.00 18.83
C GLY A 166 27.29 5.81 19.80
N MET A 167 27.19 4.59 19.30
CA MET A 167 27.02 3.36 20.10
C MET A 167 27.79 2.19 19.50
N LYS A 168 28.22 1.26 20.36
CA LYS A 168 28.79 -0.04 19.96
C LYS A 168 28.40 -1.13 20.93
N TRP A 169 28.54 -2.37 20.47
CA TRP A 169 28.51 -3.54 21.33
C TRP A 169 29.91 -3.75 21.94
N ALA A 170 29.98 -3.95 23.24
CA ALA A 170 31.20 -4.24 23.96
C ALA A 170 31.02 -5.46 24.89
N SER A 171 32.08 -6.20 25.15
CA SER A 171 32.01 -7.33 26.09
C SER A 171 31.59 -6.83 27.46
N GLY A 172 30.54 -7.43 28.02
CA GLY A 172 30.13 -7.18 29.39
C GLY A 172 31.22 -7.71 30.37
N THR A 173 31.55 -6.95 31.38
CA THR A 173 32.31 -7.51 32.50
C THR A 173 31.38 -8.43 33.28
N THR A 174 31.71 -9.70 33.39
CA THR A 174 30.94 -10.60 34.24
C THR A 174 31.06 -10.14 35.70
N THR A 175 29.95 -10.00 36.40
CA THR A 175 29.87 -9.59 37.80
C THR A 175 30.85 -10.40 38.69
N GLY A 176 31.06 -11.68 38.36
CA GLY A 176 31.99 -12.53 39.03
C GLY A 176 33.45 -12.07 38.88
N MET A 177 33.87 -11.58 37.73
CA MET A 177 35.23 -11.06 37.51
C MET A 177 35.43 -9.74 38.24
N THR A 178 34.42 -8.87 38.28
CA THR A 178 34.48 -7.59 39.01
C THR A 178 34.58 -7.80 40.53
N ILE A 179 33.82 -8.75 41.08
CA ILE A 179 33.88 -9.13 42.50
C ILE A 179 35.21 -9.76 42.82
N ALA A 180 35.73 -10.67 41.98
CA ALA A 180 37.01 -11.29 42.19
C ALA A 180 38.17 -10.28 42.21
N MET A 181 38.18 -9.31 41.29
CA MET A 181 39.16 -8.25 41.23
C MET A 181 39.07 -7.33 42.46
N SER A 182 37.87 -6.94 42.89
CA SER A 182 37.65 -6.15 44.09
C SER A 182 38.14 -6.87 45.37
N LEU A 183 37.92 -8.18 45.45
CA LEU A 183 38.34 -8.97 46.59
C LEU A 183 39.87 -9.20 46.68
N VAL A 184 40.50 -9.35 45.49
CA VAL A 184 41.97 -9.59 45.40
C VAL A 184 42.79 -8.33 45.53
N PHE A 185 42.30 -7.19 45.02
CA PHE A 185 43.06 -5.93 44.98
C PHE A 185 42.59 -4.86 45.98
N GLY A 186 41.48 -5.13 46.72
CA GLY A 186 41.04 -4.28 47.83
C GLY A 186 40.56 -2.89 47.45
N PHE A 187 39.90 -2.72 46.27
CA PHE A 187 39.32 -1.45 45.83
C PHE A 187 37.84 -1.39 46.16
#